data_e57126968b84441ec64faecd59f68b7a
#
_entry.id   e57126968b84441ec64faecd59f68b7a
#
_cell.length_a   1.000
_cell.length_b   1.000
_cell.length_c   1.000
_cell.angle_alpha   90.00
_cell.angle_beta   90.00
_cell.angle_gamma   90.00
#
_symmetry.space_group_name_H-M   'P 1'
#
loop_
_entity.id
_entity.type
_entity.pdbx_description
1 polymer ?
#
loop_
_entity_poly.entity_id
_entity_poly.type
_entity_poly.pdbx_seq_one_letter_code
_entity_poly.pdbx_strand_id
1 'polypeptide(L)'
;FLQVIDNEKYKIQAGNNSLRKIVLYPPRGIIYDRNFIPLVDNKPLYEIKIIPEDLDEANFNYSLLHKHTGILKSAIDSVLYSSRKILGGQFKPMLLKRYIDFDTKAILEESKLDLKGLYFTELPARVYTSGCNLSHTLGYLRQVDQYSIESYNYHSDDIIGFSGVEKFYEKKLKGIHGFDLFLVDRLGVIQSKYNVQDNYSPIQGEDVVLSIDSDIQEFIESLFVNE
;
A
#
# COMPACT_ATOMS: atom_id res chain seq x y z
N PHE A 1 -41.73 4.60 -9.46
CA PHE A 1 -40.46 5.39 -9.54
C PHE A 1 -39.33 4.80 -8.69
N LEU A 2 -39.61 4.08 -7.61
CA LEU A 2 -38.62 3.42 -6.74
C LEU A 2 -37.99 2.15 -7.36
N GLN A 3 -38.65 1.50 -8.30
CA GLN A 3 -38.16 0.25 -8.92
C GLN A 3 -37.01 0.44 -9.93
N VAL A 4 -36.71 1.65 -10.38
CA VAL A 4 -35.63 1.90 -11.35
C VAL A 4 -34.30 2.17 -10.66
N ILE A 5 -34.30 2.74 -9.46
CA ILE A 5 -33.07 3.07 -8.72
C ILE A 5 -32.47 1.88 -8.00
N ASP A 6 -33.33 0.93 -7.54
CA ASP A 6 -32.86 -0.27 -6.85
C ASP A 6 -32.48 -1.43 -7.78
N ASN A 7 -32.75 -1.32 -9.08
CA ASN A 7 -32.54 -2.42 -10.04
C ASN A 7 -31.04 -2.79 -10.19
N GLU A 8 -30.11 -1.85 -10.00
CA GLU A 8 -28.68 -2.17 -10.02
C GLU A 8 -28.22 -2.89 -8.75
N LYS A 9 -28.71 -2.50 -7.58
CA LYS A 9 -28.45 -3.21 -6.32
C LYS A 9 -28.98 -4.64 -6.34
N TYR A 10 -30.19 -4.86 -6.88
CA TYR A 10 -30.79 -6.18 -7.01
C TYR A 10 -30.16 -7.01 -8.13
N LYS A 11 -29.65 -6.40 -9.21
CA LYS A 11 -28.87 -7.11 -10.22
C LYS A 11 -27.54 -7.63 -9.68
N ILE A 12 -26.90 -6.90 -8.76
CA ILE A 12 -25.68 -7.33 -8.07
C ILE A 12 -25.97 -8.50 -7.12
N GLN A 13 -27.14 -8.49 -6.46
CA GLN A 13 -27.58 -9.57 -5.57
C GLN A 13 -28.13 -10.79 -6.32
N ALA A 14 -28.76 -10.60 -7.48
CA ALA A 14 -29.36 -11.66 -8.29
C ALA A 14 -28.40 -12.28 -9.32
N GLY A 15 -27.34 -11.59 -9.69
CA GLY A 15 -26.24 -12.14 -10.48
C GLY A 15 -25.21 -12.78 -9.55
N ASN A 16 -24.69 -13.95 -9.92
CA ASN A 16 -23.67 -14.72 -9.21
C ASN A 16 -22.32 -13.97 -9.01
N ASN A 17 -22.31 -12.64 -9.00
CA ASN A 17 -21.16 -11.78 -8.87
C ASN A 17 -21.07 -11.24 -7.45
N SER A 18 -19.90 -11.36 -6.85
CA SER A 18 -19.57 -10.75 -5.57
C SER A 18 -18.75 -9.48 -5.79
N LEU A 19 -18.77 -8.56 -4.81
CA LEU A 19 -17.93 -7.39 -4.81
C LEU A 19 -16.65 -7.68 -4.02
N ARG A 20 -15.49 -7.46 -4.64
CA ARG A 20 -14.19 -7.49 -3.98
C ARG A 20 -13.76 -6.07 -3.68
N LYS A 21 -13.45 -5.80 -2.41
CA LYS A 21 -12.91 -4.52 -1.93
C LYS A 21 -11.39 -4.61 -1.90
N ILE A 22 -10.71 -3.69 -2.60
CA ILE A 22 -9.25 -3.50 -2.54
C ILE A 22 -8.99 -2.19 -1.82
N VAL A 23 -8.26 -2.24 -0.70
CA VAL A 23 -7.93 -1.06 0.11
C VAL A 23 -6.84 -0.25 -0.60
N LEU A 24 -7.03 1.08 -0.65
CA LEU A 24 -6.08 2.06 -1.14
C LEU A 24 -5.49 2.81 0.06
N TYR A 25 -4.17 2.79 0.19
CA TYR A 25 -3.47 3.42 1.30
C TYR A 25 -3.29 4.91 1.03
N PRO A 26 -3.66 5.79 1.98
CA PRO A 26 -3.45 7.22 1.84
C PRO A 26 -1.97 7.57 2.01
N PRO A 27 -1.46 8.57 1.30
CA PRO A 27 -0.21 9.21 1.67
C PRO A 27 -0.33 9.81 3.08
N ARG A 28 0.68 9.67 3.90
CA ARG A 28 0.73 10.34 5.21
C ARG A 28 0.97 11.83 5.03
N GLY A 29 0.54 12.65 5.99
CA GLY A 29 0.88 14.06 6.03
C GLY A 29 2.40 14.28 6.01
N ILE A 30 2.85 15.33 5.37
CA ILE A 30 4.27 15.72 5.29
C ILE A 30 4.65 16.41 6.62
N ILE A 31 5.88 16.19 7.07
CA ILE A 31 6.42 16.89 8.24
C ILE A 31 7.44 17.91 7.74
N TYR A 32 7.19 19.18 8.04
CA TYR A 32 8.01 20.31 7.63
C TYR A 32 8.79 20.88 8.83
N ASP A 33 9.90 21.53 8.53
CA ASP A 33 10.56 22.45 9.44
C ASP A 33 9.80 23.79 9.53
N ARG A 34 10.33 24.78 10.31
CA ARG A 34 9.74 26.11 10.45
C ARG A 34 9.70 26.91 9.15
N ASN A 35 10.58 26.59 8.21
CA ASN A 35 10.75 27.27 6.91
C ASN A 35 9.98 26.54 5.79
N PHE A 36 9.12 25.57 6.13
CA PHE A 36 8.40 24.71 5.19
C PHE A 36 9.31 23.86 4.30
N ILE A 37 10.51 23.53 4.79
CA ILE A 37 11.37 22.54 4.15
C ILE A 37 10.90 21.14 4.62
N PRO A 38 10.64 20.19 3.70
CA PRO A 38 10.16 18.87 4.09
C PRO A 38 11.26 18.08 4.81
N LEU A 39 11.01 17.69 6.05
CA LEU A 39 11.85 16.80 6.85
C LEU A 39 11.52 15.35 6.59
N VAL A 40 10.23 15.06 6.41
CA VAL A 40 9.71 13.71 6.13
C VAL A 40 8.62 13.80 5.08
N ASP A 41 8.78 13.06 3.99
CA ASP A 41 7.87 13.05 2.84
C ASP A 41 7.45 11.62 2.49
N ASN A 42 6.65 11.45 1.45
CA ASN A 42 6.21 10.17 0.93
C ASN A 42 6.74 9.95 -0.48
N LYS A 43 7.31 8.77 -0.71
CA LYS A 43 7.69 8.32 -2.05
C LYS A 43 6.72 7.24 -2.52
N PRO A 44 6.13 7.34 -3.71
CA PRO A 44 5.31 6.27 -4.24
C PRO A 44 6.19 5.05 -4.51
N LEU A 45 5.94 3.99 -3.78
CA LEU A 45 6.47 2.66 -4.04
C LEU A 45 5.32 1.70 -4.26
N TYR A 46 5.60 0.49 -4.71
CA TYR A 46 4.58 -0.47 -5.07
C TYR A 46 4.83 -1.82 -4.39
N GLU A 47 3.75 -2.53 -4.16
CA GLU A 47 3.77 -3.94 -3.77
C GLU A 47 3.42 -4.82 -4.95
N ILE A 48 4.11 -5.94 -5.08
CA ILE A 48 3.72 -7.03 -5.97
C ILE A 48 2.88 -8.01 -5.19
N LYS A 49 1.67 -8.24 -5.66
CA LYS A 49 0.75 -9.26 -5.13
C LYS A 49 0.43 -10.26 -6.23
N ILE A 50 0.16 -11.48 -5.83
CA ILE A 50 -0.30 -12.54 -6.73
C ILE A 50 -1.68 -13.02 -6.28
N ILE A 51 -2.58 -13.23 -7.23
CA ILE A 51 -3.83 -13.94 -7.00
C ILE A 51 -3.65 -15.34 -7.57
N PRO A 52 -3.61 -16.37 -6.71
CA PRO A 52 -3.31 -17.74 -7.17
C PRO A 52 -4.22 -18.27 -8.27
N GLU A 53 -5.51 -17.95 -8.23
CA GLU A 53 -6.48 -18.40 -9.24
C GLU A 53 -6.26 -17.77 -10.62
N ASP A 54 -5.73 -16.55 -10.66
CA ASP A 54 -5.47 -15.83 -11.92
C ASP A 54 -4.11 -16.21 -12.54
N LEU A 55 -3.30 -17.01 -11.81
CA LEU A 55 -1.96 -17.39 -12.22
C LEU A 55 -2.00 -18.46 -13.31
N ASP A 56 -1.43 -18.16 -14.46
CA ASP A 56 -1.19 -19.12 -15.55
C ASP A 56 0.21 -19.74 -15.37
N GLU A 57 0.33 -20.75 -14.49
CA GLU A 57 1.62 -21.39 -14.17
C GLU A 57 2.37 -21.92 -15.41
N ALA A 58 1.65 -22.34 -16.45
CA ALA A 58 2.24 -22.93 -17.65
C ALA A 58 2.95 -21.88 -18.54
N ASN A 59 2.40 -20.66 -18.59
CA ASN A 59 2.89 -19.58 -19.44
C ASN A 59 3.57 -18.47 -18.67
N PHE A 60 3.68 -18.60 -17.33
CA PHE A 60 4.24 -17.56 -16.48
C PHE A 60 5.76 -17.42 -16.62
N ASN A 61 6.23 -16.23 -16.93
CA ASN A 61 7.65 -15.94 -17.14
C ASN A 61 8.39 -15.67 -15.81
N TYR A 62 8.74 -16.75 -15.11
CA TYR A 62 9.49 -16.69 -13.85
C TYR A 62 10.86 -16.00 -14.00
N SER A 63 11.52 -16.17 -15.15
CA SER A 63 12.84 -15.58 -15.41
C SER A 63 12.77 -14.06 -15.48
N LEU A 64 11.76 -13.52 -16.15
CA LEU A 64 11.53 -12.09 -16.25
C LEU A 64 11.28 -11.48 -14.87
N LEU A 65 10.38 -12.09 -14.08
CA LEU A 65 10.09 -11.63 -12.74
C LEU A 65 11.33 -11.66 -11.85
N HIS A 66 12.10 -12.75 -11.88
CA HIS A 66 13.33 -12.88 -11.12
C HIS A 66 14.37 -11.82 -11.50
N LYS A 67 14.56 -11.58 -12.79
CA LYS A 67 15.52 -10.61 -13.31
C LYS A 67 15.31 -9.19 -12.74
N HIS A 68 14.06 -8.74 -12.66
CA HIS A 68 13.74 -7.38 -12.27
C HIS A 68 13.43 -7.22 -10.77
N THR A 69 13.04 -8.29 -10.10
CA THR A 69 12.62 -8.20 -8.69
C THR A 69 13.46 -9.04 -7.74
N GLY A 70 14.25 -10.00 -8.25
CA GLY A 70 14.94 -10.99 -7.43
C GLY A 70 14.01 -12.05 -6.80
N ILE A 71 12.72 -12.09 -7.14
CA ILE A 71 11.78 -13.08 -6.63
C ILE A 71 12.08 -14.42 -7.26
N LEU A 72 12.37 -15.42 -6.45
CA LEU A 72 12.58 -16.80 -6.88
C LEU A 72 11.25 -17.54 -7.07
N LYS A 73 11.21 -18.52 -7.98
CA LYS A 73 10.04 -19.40 -8.13
C LYS A 73 9.62 -20.04 -6.81
N SER A 74 10.58 -20.47 -5.99
CA SER A 74 10.30 -21.05 -4.68
C SER A 74 9.53 -20.13 -3.72
N ALA A 75 9.73 -18.80 -3.83
CA ALA A 75 8.96 -17.84 -3.05
C ALA A 75 7.49 -17.80 -3.51
N ILE A 76 7.26 -17.86 -4.82
CA ILE A 76 5.92 -17.95 -5.39
C ILE A 76 5.23 -19.25 -4.94
N ASP A 77 5.92 -20.39 -5.06
CA ASP A 77 5.40 -21.70 -4.64
C ASP A 77 5.03 -21.71 -3.14
N SER A 78 5.83 -21.05 -2.30
CA SER A 78 5.56 -20.90 -0.87
C SER A 78 4.29 -20.07 -0.61
N VAL A 79 4.08 -19.00 -1.36
CA VAL A 79 2.89 -18.15 -1.28
C VAL A 79 1.66 -18.94 -1.75
N LEU A 80 1.75 -19.66 -2.86
CA LEU A 80 0.68 -20.52 -3.37
C LEU A 80 0.31 -21.62 -2.37
N TYR A 81 1.30 -22.24 -1.73
CA TYR A 81 1.06 -23.23 -0.69
C TYR A 81 0.35 -22.63 0.53
N SER A 82 0.76 -21.43 0.95
CA SER A 82 0.15 -20.72 2.08
C SER A 82 -1.28 -20.31 1.78
N SER A 83 -1.58 -19.90 0.54
CA SER A 83 -2.93 -19.51 0.12
C SER A 83 -3.93 -20.65 0.25
N ARG A 84 -3.50 -21.89 -0.03
CA ARG A 84 -4.35 -23.10 0.08
C ARG A 84 -4.80 -23.42 1.50
N LYS A 85 -4.08 -22.90 2.52
CA LYS A 85 -4.43 -23.06 3.94
C LYS A 85 -5.47 -22.06 4.43
N ILE A 86 -5.75 -21.03 3.64
CA ILE A 86 -6.69 -19.96 3.98
C ILE A 86 -7.99 -20.19 3.22
N LEU A 87 -9.13 -20.14 3.90
CA LEU A 87 -10.42 -20.28 3.26
C LEU A 87 -10.62 -19.19 2.19
N GLY A 88 -10.78 -19.59 0.92
CA GLY A 88 -10.84 -18.67 -0.21
C GLY A 88 -9.54 -17.94 -0.52
N GLY A 89 -8.40 -18.42 -0.01
CA GLY A 89 -7.09 -17.80 -0.19
C GLY A 89 -6.61 -17.79 -1.64
N GLN A 90 -7.07 -18.73 -2.46
CA GLN A 90 -6.78 -18.74 -3.88
C GLN A 90 -7.31 -17.52 -4.64
N PHE A 91 -8.37 -16.89 -4.12
CA PHE A 91 -8.98 -15.69 -4.72
C PHE A 91 -8.50 -14.38 -4.07
N LYS A 92 -7.63 -14.45 -3.07
CA LYS A 92 -7.13 -13.27 -2.36
C LYS A 92 -5.77 -12.85 -2.92
N PRO A 93 -5.53 -11.53 -3.05
CA PRO A 93 -4.20 -11.03 -3.35
C PRO A 93 -3.23 -11.41 -2.23
N MET A 94 -2.20 -12.17 -2.56
CA MET A 94 -1.14 -12.59 -1.65
C MET A 94 0.12 -11.76 -1.95
N LEU A 95 0.75 -11.22 -0.91
CA LEU A 95 1.95 -10.41 -1.04
C LEU A 95 3.14 -11.26 -1.48
N LEU A 96 3.84 -10.82 -2.53
CA LEU A 96 5.12 -11.40 -2.98
C LEU A 96 6.30 -10.52 -2.59
N LYS A 97 6.22 -9.21 -2.85
CA LYS A 97 7.30 -8.27 -2.55
C LYS A 97 6.75 -6.87 -2.29
N ARG A 98 7.37 -6.17 -1.33
CA ARG A 98 7.13 -4.75 -1.04
C ARG A 98 8.25 -3.88 -1.61
N TYR A 99 7.94 -2.61 -1.77
CA TYR A 99 8.90 -1.53 -2.05
C TYR A 99 9.64 -1.73 -3.38
N ILE A 100 8.89 -1.98 -4.45
CA ILE A 100 9.42 -1.83 -5.81
C ILE A 100 9.22 -0.39 -6.29
N ASP A 101 10.16 0.07 -7.09
CA ASP A 101 10.09 1.38 -7.71
C ASP A 101 9.15 1.41 -8.94
N PHE A 102 8.90 2.60 -9.43
CA PHE A 102 8.04 2.82 -10.59
C PHE A 102 8.60 2.16 -11.85
N ASP A 103 9.92 2.23 -12.07
CA ASP A 103 10.56 1.69 -13.28
C ASP A 103 10.42 0.17 -13.34
N THR A 104 10.66 -0.51 -12.22
CA THR A 104 10.45 -1.96 -12.10
C THR A 104 8.98 -2.32 -12.35
N LYS A 105 8.04 -1.59 -11.76
CA LYS A 105 6.61 -1.78 -11.99
C LYS A 105 6.26 -1.62 -13.47
N ALA A 106 6.73 -0.54 -14.13
CA ALA A 106 6.42 -0.24 -15.53
C ALA A 106 6.87 -1.39 -16.45
N ILE A 107 8.11 -1.90 -16.27
CA ILE A 107 8.63 -3.02 -17.03
C ILE A 107 7.78 -4.28 -16.88
N LEU A 108 7.35 -4.58 -15.65
CA LEU A 108 6.51 -5.75 -15.39
C LEU A 108 5.09 -5.58 -15.92
N GLU A 109 4.52 -4.37 -15.89
CA GLU A 109 3.21 -4.09 -16.47
C GLU A 109 3.20 -4.17 -18.00
N GLU A 110 4.27 -3.76 -18.67
CA GLU A 110 4.43 -3.96 -20.13
C GLU A 110 4.37 -5.45 -20.50
N SER A 111 4.90 -6.30 -19.62
CA SER A 111 4.93 -7.75 -19.81
C SER A 111 3.74 -8.48 -19.15
N LYS A 112 2.63 -7.78 -18.95
CA LYS A 112 1.46 -8.31 -18.21
C LYS A 112 0.89 -9.61 -18.80
N LEU A 113 1.02 -9.82 -20.09
CA LEU A 113 0.55 -11.06 -20.74
C LEU A 113 1.36 -12.28 -20.31
N ASP A 114 2.66 -12.10 -20.07
CA ASP A 114 3.59 -13.15 -19.62
C ASP A 114 3.58 -13.33 -18.10
N LEU A 115 2.94 -12.41 -17.37
CA LEU A 115 2.90 -12.34 -15.92
C LEU A 115 1.46 -12.30 -15.38
N LYS A 116 0.58 -13.11 -15.98
CA LYS A 116 -0.82 -13.21 -15.55
C LYS A 116 -0.91 -13.61 -14.08
N GLY A 117 -1.80 -12.96 -13.34
CA GLY A 117 -1.98 -13.19 -11.91
C GLY A 117 -1.16 -12.28 -11.01
N LEU A 118 -0.25 -11.44 -11.57
CA LEU A 118 0.41 -10.37 -10.82
C LEU A 118 -0.45 -9.11 -10.79
N TYR A 119 -0.45 -8.48 -9.61
CA TYR A 119 -1.13 -7.22 -9.35
C TYR A 119 -0.18 -6.27 -8.61
N PHE A 120 -0.32 -5.00 -8.91
CA PHE A 120 0.46 -3.94 -8.27
C PHE A 120 -0.47 -3.07 -7.44
N THR A 121 -0.07 -2.82 -6.19
CA THR A 121 -0.76 -1.89 -5.30
C THR A 121 0.21 -0.80 -4.91
N GLU A 122 -0.20 0.46 -5.00
CA GLU A 122 0.60 1.57 -4.55
C GLU A 122 0.68 1.55 -3.01
N LEU A 123 1.90 1.72 -2.50
CA LEU A 123 2.20 1.78 -1.08
C LEU A 123 3.08 3.01 -0.85
N PRO A 124 2.55 4.10 -0.28
CA PRO A 124 3.37 5.27 0.03
C PRO A 124 4.45 4.89 1.06
N ALA A 125 5.70 4.98 0.66
CA ALA A 125 6.83 4.76 1.56
C ALA A 125 7.28 6.08 2.18
N ARG A 126 7.55 6.06 3.48
CA ARG A 126 8.03 7.21 4.21
C ARG A 126 9.51 7.45 3.93
N VAL A 127 9.87 8.66 3.55
CA VAL A 127 11.24 9.07 3.26
C VAL A 127 11.62 10.25 4.15
N TYR A 128 12.76 10.12 4.80
CA TYR A 128 13.36 11.17 5.61
C TYR A 128 14.33 11.95 4.71
N THR A 129 13.93 13.16 4.33
CA THR A 129 14.58 13.95 3.26
C THR A 129 15.61 14.93 3.79
N SER A 130 15.58 15.22 5.10
CA SER A 130 16.52 16.13 5.73
C SER A 130 17.94 15.52 5.79
N GLY A 131 18.94 16.32 5.51
CA GLY A 131 20.35 15.96 5.71
C GLY A 131 20.74 15.79 7.18
N CYS A 132 19.87 16.19 8.12
CA CYS A 132 20.12 16.18 9.55
C CYS A 132 19.56 14.93 10.25
N ASN A 133 20.24 14.51 11.33
CA ASN A 133 19.90 13.35 12.15
C ASN A 133 18.79 13.66 13.18
N LEU A 134 17.56 13.76 12.73
CA LEU A 134 16.40 14.01 13.58
C LEU A 134 15.68 12.74 14.04
N SER A 135 16.30 11.57 13.96
CA SER A 135 15.65 10.27 14.18
C SER A 135 14.97 10.14 15.55
N HIS A 136 15.54 10.72 16.61
CA HIS A 136 14.93 10.72 17.95
C HIS A 136 13.71 11.63 18.05
N THR A 137 13.72 12.75 17.34
CA THR A 137 12.61 13.72 17.35
C THR A 137 11.51 13.28 16.41
N LEU A 138 11.84 12.98 15.17
CA LEU A 138 10.86 12.54 14.16
C LEU A 138 10.28 11.18 14.50
N GLY A 139 11.13 10.30 15.03
CA GLY A 139 10.74 8.92 15.31
C GLY A 139 10.75 8.04 14.09
N TYR A 140 10.05 6.92 14.17
CA TYR A 140 9.95 5.95 13.08
C TYR A 140 8.59 5.26 13.06
N LEU A 141 8.30 4.63 11.93
CA LEU A 141 7.10 3.85 11.69
C LEU A 141 7.37 2.36 11.90
N ARG A 142 6.35 1.63 12.31
CA ARG A 142 6.37 0.16 12.30
C ARG A 142 5.04 -0.38 11.76
N GLN A 143 5.05 -1.64 11.37
CA GLN A 143 3.81 -2.35 11.02
C GLN A 143 2.92 -2.46 12.25
N VAL A 144 1.62 -2.33 12.03
CA VAL A 144 0.60 -2.44 13.07
C VAL A 144 0.65 -3.83 13.71
N ASP A 145 0.55 -3.88 15.03
CA ASP A 145 0.37 -5.12 15.77
C ASP A 145 -1.13 -5.48 15.91
N GLN A 146 -1.40 -6.72 16.27
CA GLN A 146 -2.77 -7.22 16.39
C GLN A 146 -3.61 -6.42 17.40
N TYR A 147 -3.01 -5.94 18.48
CA TYR A 147 -3.68 -5.12 19.48
C TYR A 147 -4.15 -3.78 18.90
N SER A 148 -3.31 -3.13 18.10
CA SER A 148 -3.66 -1.86 17.45
C SER A 148 -4.75 -2.03 16.39
N ILE A 149 -4.76 -3.16 15.67
CA ILE A 149 -5.84 -3.50 14.72
C ILE A 149 -7.20 -3.52 15.42
N GLU A 150 -7.29 -4.23 16.53
CA GLU A 150 -8.55 -4.39 17.27
C GLU A 150 -8.99 -3.10 17.96
N SER A 151 -8.03 -2.33 18.50
CA SER A 151 -8.34 -1.15 19.34
C SER A 151 -8.58 0.12 18.53
N TYR A 152 -7.96 0.28 17.35
CA TYR A 152 -7.92 1.55 16.60
C TYR A 152 -8.38 1.46 15.16
N ASN A 153 -8.98 0.35 14.75
CA ASN A 153 -9.53 0.14 13.40
C ASN A 153 -8.48 0.30 12.28
N TYR A 154 -7.30 -0.26 12.49
CA TYR A 154 -6.27 -0.37 11.46
C TYR A 154 -6.44 -1.63 10.63
N HIS A 155 -5.92 -1.61 9.41
CA HIS A 155 -5.75 -2.81 8.60
C HIS A 155 -4.45 -3.52 8.94
N SER A 156 -4.36 -4.82 8.69
CA SER A 156 -3.18 -5.65 9.00
C SER A 156 -1.88 -5.17 8.34
N ASP A 157 -2.00 -4.49 7.21
CA ASP A 157 -0.87 -4.00 6.44
C ASP A 157 -0.53 -2.53 6.72
N ASP A 158 -1.24 -1.89 7.64
CA ASP A 158 -1.02 -0.50 8.01
C ASP A 158 0.34 -0.30 8.70
N ILE A 159 0.82 0.93 8.58
CA ILE A 159 2.03 1.43 9.24
C ILE A 159 1.63 2.52 10.22
N ILE A 160 2.11 2.42 11.45
CA ILE A 160 1.78 3.33 12.56
C ILE A 160 3.04 4.00 13.09
N GLY A 161 2.92 5.25 13.48
CA GLY A 161 3.97 5.97 14.21
C GLY A 161 4.29 5.33 15.54
N PHE A 162 5.51 4.82 15.70
CA PHE A 162 5.90 4.12 16.92
C PHE A 162 6.55 5.04 17.97
N SER A 163 7.28 6.04 17.54
CA SER A 163 7.96 7.01 18.41
C SER A 163 7.95 8.41 17.84
N GLY A 164 8.40 9.40 18.64
CA GLY A 164 8.60 10.78 18.24
C GLY A 164 7.35 11.50 17.72
N VAL A 165 7.57 12.42 16.80
CA VAL A 165 6.54 13.22 16.13
C VAL A 165 5.57 12.33 15.37
N GLU A 166 6.06 11.29 14.71
CA GLU A 166 5.23 10.33 13.97
C GLU A 166 4.16 9.69 14.86
N LYS A 167 4.52 9.33 16.11
CA LYS A 167 3.57 8.78 17.08
C LYS A 167 2.64 9.84 17.65
N PHE A 168 3.19 11.00 18.02
CA PHE A 168 2.41 12.04 18.68
C PHE A 168 1.32 12.60 17.78
N TYR A 169 1.63 12.79 16.49
CA TYR A 169 0.70 13.29 15.49
C TYR A 169 0.06 12.19 14.62
N GLU A 170 0.12 10.91 15.03
CA GLU A 170 -0.41 9.79 14.27
C GLU A 170 -1.83 10.03 13.73
N LYS A 171 -2.74 10.54 14.57
CA LYS A 171 -4.14 10.79 14.20
C LYS A 171 -4.30 11.81 13.07
N LYS A 172 -3.37 12.76 12.95
CA LYS A 172 -3.37 13.76 11.88
C LYS A 172 -2.66 13.21 10.65
N LEU A 173 -1.49 12.62 10.85
CA LEU A 173 -0.62 12.19 9.78
C LEU A 173 -1.14 10.99 8.98
N LYS A 174 -1.90 10.07 9.59
CA LYS A 174 -2.22 8.77 8.96
C LYS A 174 -3.14 8.84 7.74
N GLY A 175 -3.93 9.90 7.56
CA GLY A 175 -4.92 10.00 6.50
C GLY A 175 -6.12 9.05 6.66
N ILE A 176 -6.91 8.91 5.61
CA ILE A 176 -8.11 8.06 5.57
C ILE A 176 -7.99 7.12 4.37
N HIS A 177 -8.13 5.81 4.61
CA HIS A 177 -8.11 4.80 3.55
C HIS A 177 -9.23 5.02 2.54
N GLY A 178 -8.87 4.83 1.28
CA GLY A 178 -9.83 4.64 0.21
C GLY A 178 -10.05 3.17 -0.09
N PHE A 179 -10.89 2.89 -1.07
CA PHE A 179 -11.02 1.55 -1.61
C PHE A 179 -11.60 1.54 -3.01
N ASP A 180 -11.15 0.59 -3.80
CA ASP A 180 -11.72 0.22 -5.07
C ASP A 180 -12.63 -0.99 -4.91
N LEU A 181 -13.76 -0.97 -5.61
CA LEU A 181 -14.68 -2.10 -5.71
C LEU A 181 -14.55 -2.76 -7.07
N PHE A 182 -14.40 -4.07 -7.07
CA PHE A 182 -14.36 -4.86 -8.28
C PHE A 182 -15.47 -5.90 -8.28
N LEU A 183 -16.14 -6.04 -9.42
CA LEU A 183 -17.05 -7.16 -9.67
C LEU A 183 -16.20 -8.41 -9.91
N VAL A 184 -16.46 -9.44 -9.13
CA VAL A 184 -15.85 -10.76 -9.31
C VAL A 184 -16.92 -11.79 -9.60
N ASP A 185 -16.60 -12.77 -10.42
CA ASP A 185 -17.47 -13.90 -10.70
C ASP A 185 -17.52 -14.88 -9.52
N ARG A 186 -18.20 -16.01 -9.71
CA ARG A 186 -18.31 -17.08 -8.70
C ARG A 186 -16.97 -17.69 -8.30
N LEU A 187 -15.98 -17.62 -9.19
CA LEU A 187 -14.63 -18.11 -8.97
C LEU A 187 -13.72 -17.03 -8.36
N GLY A 188 -14.25 -15.81 -8.18
CA GLY A 188 -13.49 -14.67 -7.61
C GLY A 188 -12.64 -13.94 -8.64
N VAL A 189 -12.74 -14.25 -9.93
CA VAL A 189 -11.99 -13.56 -10.99
C VAL A 189 -12.56 -12.17 -11.21
N ILE A 190 -11.69 -11.17 -11.28
CA ILE A 190 -12.05 -9.76 -11.51
C ILE A 190 -12.58 -9.62 -12.94
N GLN A 191 -13.84 -9.22 -13.06
CA GLN A 191 -14.50 -8.95 -14.33
C GLN A 191 -14.37 -7.49 -14.75
N SER A 192 -14.64 -6.58 -13.82
CA SER A 192 -14.58 -5.14 -14.08
C SER A 192 -14.44 -4.35 -12.77
N LYS A 193 -13.96 -3.12 -12.89
CA LYS A 193 -14.03 -2.15 -11.78
C LYS A 193 -15.46 -1.67 -11.65
N TYR A 194 -16.04 -1.77 -10.45
CA TYR A 194 -17.36 -1.28 -10.16
C TYR A 194 -17.29 0.21 -9.82
N ASN A 195 -17.74 1.05 -10.74
CA ASN A 195 -17.79 2.50 -10.53
C ASN A 195 -19.01 2.87 -9.69
N VAL A 196 -18.79 3.17 -8.42
CA VAL A 196 -19.79 3.81 -7.57
C VAL A 196 -19.66 5.32 -7.71
N GLN A 197 -20.78 6.03 -7.72
CA GLN A 197 -20.79 7.50 -7.78
C GLN A 197 -20.12 8.15 -6.55
N ASP A 198 -19.98 7.42 -5.45
CA ASP A 198 -19.27 7.86 -4.26
C ASP A 198 -17.77 7.62 -4.44
N ASN A 199 -17.01 8.70 -4.33
CA ASN A 199 -15.57 8.70 -4.52
C ASN A 199 -14.89 8.14 -3.27
N TYR A 200 -14.51 6.87 -3.31
CA TYR A 200 -13.76 6.21 -2.22
C TYR A 200 -12.25 6.36 -2.35
N SER A 201 -11.80 7.49 -2.92
CA SER A 201 -10.37 7.80 -3.00
C SER A 201 -9.76 7.97 -1.61
N PRO A 202 -8.53 7.56 -1.41
CA PRO A 202 -7.83 7.79 -0.15
C PRO A 202 -7.64 9.31 0.08
N ILE A 203 -7.76 9.73 1.33
CA ILE A 203 -7.56 11.13 1.73
C ILE A 203 -6.21 11.21 2.44
N GLN A 204 -5.31 12.04 1.92
CA GLN A 204 -4.00 12.29 2.52
C GLN A 204 -4.14 12.79 3.97
N GLY A 205 -3.18 12.43 4.82
CA GLY A 205 -3.07 12.97 6.17
C GLY A 205 -2.76 14.46 6.18
N GLU A 206 -3.05 15.10 7.31
CA GLU A 206 -2.73 16.51 7.53
C GLU A 206 -1.23 16.70 7.72
N ASP A 207 -0.69 17.75 7.13
CA ASP A 207 0.71 18.12 7.29
C ASP A 207 0.99 18.72 8.67
N VAL A 208 2.22 18.58 9.13
CA VAL A 208 2.68 19.09 10.43
C VAL A 208 3.91 19.96 10.23
N VAL A 209 3.90 21.18 10.77
CA VAL A 209 5.04 22.09 10.77
C VAL A 209 5.66 22.10 12.16
N LEU A 210 6.96 21.81 12.23
CA LEU A 210 7.72 21.83 13.47
C LEU A 210 8.42 23.18 13.66
N SER A 211 8.81 23.48 14.90
CA SER A 211 9.63 24.65 15.23
C SER A 211 11.13 24.47 14.95
N ILE A 212 11.53 23.31 14.47
CA ILE A 212 12.90 22.98 14.09
C ILE A 212 13.31 23.81 12.88
N ASP A 213 14.58 24.17 12.82
CA ASP A 213 15.25 24.76 11.68
C ASP A 213 16.30 23.78 11.19
N SER A 214 16.07 23.24 9.99
CA SER A 214 16.93 22.19 9.43
C SER A 214 18.35 22.66 9.15
N ASP A 215 18.51 23.90 8.70
CA ASP A 215 19.83 24.48 8.39
C ASP A 215 20.67 24.64 9.65
N ILE A 216 20.06 25.12 10.74
CA ILE A 216 20.73 25.24 12.04
C ILE A 216 21.08 23.85 12.58
N GLN A 217 20.17 22.87 12.44
CA GLN A 217 20.41 21.51 12.90
C GLN A 217 21.58 20.87 12.15
N GLU A 218 21.62 20.97 10.83
CA GLU A 218 22.70 20.43 10.00
C GLU A 218 24.04 21.11 10.33
N PHE A 219 24.03 22.43 10.52
CA PHE A 219 25.22 23.17 10.93
C PHE A 219 25.76 22.66 12.29
N ILE A 220 24.90 22.50 13.29
CA ILE A 220 25.31 21.99 14.61
C ILE A 220 25.89 20.60 14.50
N GLU A 221 25.22 19.69 13.75
CA GLU A 221 25.70 18.32 13.55
C GLU A 221 27.08 18.29 12.88
N SER A 222 27.33 19.18 11.92
CA SER A 222 28.62 19.25 11.24
C SER A 222 29.79 19.59 12.20
N LEU A 223 29.51 20.25 13.31
CA LEU A 223 30.52 20.54 14.32
C LEU A 223 30.93 19.32 15.15
N PHE A 224 30.01 18.34 15.31
CA PHE A 224 30.27 17.10 16.06
C PHE A 224 30.89 15.98 15.22
N VAL A 225 30.82 16.04 13.91
CA VAL A 225 31.40 15.03 13.01
C VAL A 225 32.92 15.17 12.90
N ASN A 226 33.49 16.32 13.29
CA ASN A 226 34.92 16.61 13.19
C ASN A 226 35.70 16.34 14.50
N GLU A 227 35.07 15.71 15.48
CA GLU A 227 35.73 15.17 16.67
C GLU A 227 35.75 13.62 16.63
#